data_9a080fed17c3e57ed60e51ab51e33127
#
_entry.id   9a080fed17c3e57ed60e51ab51e33127
#
_cell.length_a   1.000
_cell.length_b   1.000
_cell.length_c   1.000
_cell.angle_alpha   90.00
_cell.angle_beta   90.00
_cell.angle_gamma   90.00
#
_symmetry.space_group_name_H-M   'P 1'
#
loop_
_entity.id
_entity.type
_entity.pdbx_description
1 polymer ?
#
loop_
_entity_poly.entity_id
_entity_poly.type
_entity_poly.pdbx_seq_one_letter_code
_entity_poly.pdbx_strand_id
1 'polypeptide(L)'
;MFGWFRRRRERHSAREAVEVEPGTIHQHSERCPLNVPGPFYTTGQCLACEAPEFEAPDLLAPLNDENIITHFIKQPETAEEIERACRAIEVCCVNDLRYGGTDRAILERLGNDEGTCDVVFRNGRLVWSKSAGKTE
;
A
#
# COMPACT_ATOMS: atom_id res chain seq x y z
N MET A 1 3.79 12.92 -39.67
CA MET A 1 4.54 13.85 -38.84
C MET A 1 3.89 14.07 -37.48
N PHE A 2 2.68 14.55 -37.49
CA PHE A 2 2.01 14.82 -36.23
C PHE A 2 1.72 13.57 -35.45
N GLY A 3 1.44 12.46 -36.13
CA GLY A 3 1.22 11.20 -35.45
C GLY A 3 2.45 10.71 -34.70
N TRP A 4 3.60 11.09 -35.20
CA TRP A 4 4.85 10.70 -34.57
C TRP A 4 5.00 11.37 -33.21
N PHE A 5 4.69 12.66 -33.12
CA PHE A 5 4.75 13.35 -31.82
C PHE A 5 3.72 12.81 -30.86
N ARG A 6 2.54 12.52 -31.36
CA ARG A 6 1.50 11.97 -30.51
C ARG A 6 1.90 10.64 -29.94
N ARG A 7 2.53 9.81 -30.73
CA ARG A 7 3.00 8.52 -30.26
C ARG A 7 4.03 8.66 -29.15
N ARG A 8 4.88 9.65 -29.25
CA ARG A 8 5.85 9.87 -28.21
C ARG A 8 5.18 10.18 -26.89
N ARG A 9 4.19 11.02 -26.92
CA ARG A 9 3.47 11.35 -25.70
C ARG A 9 2.80 10.14 -25.13
N GLU A 10 2.21 9.33 -25.97
CA GLU A 10 1.54 8.14 -25.49
C GLU A 10 2.50 7.19 -24.82
N ARG A 11 3.68 7.05 -25.36
CA ARG A 11 4.69 6.20 -24.75
C ARG A 11 5.12 6.72 -23.39
N HIS A 12 5.24 8.02 -23.29
CA HIS A 12 5.61 8.63 -22.04
C HIS A 12 4.55 8.38 -20.98
N SER A 13 3.30 8.56 -21.36
CA SER A 13 2.19 8.29 -20.45
C SER A 13 2.15 6.84 -20.04
N ALA A 14 2.39 5.93 -20.99
CA ALA A 14 2.34 4.52 -20.70
C ALA A 14 3.37 4.12 -19.65
N ARG A 15 4.52 4.78 -19.64
CA ARG A 15 5.53 4.48 -18.65
C ARG A 15 5.07 4.83 -17.25
N GLU A 16 4.26 5.90 -17.13
CA GLU A 16 3.78 6.31 -15.82
C GLU A 16 2.58 5.50 -15.36
N ALA A 17 1.93 4.81 -16.28
CA ALA A 17 0.72 4.06 -15.96
C ALA A 17 0.92 2.58 -16.26
N VAL A 18 1.88 1.98 -15.60
CA VAL A 18 2.17 0.55 -15.79
C VAL A 18 1.04 -0.26 -15.22
N GLU A 19 0.44 -1.09 -16.06
CA GLU A 19 -0.71 -1.89 -15.68
C GLU A 19 -0.31 -3.08 -14.83
N VAL A 20 -1.17 -3.43 -13.88
CA VAL A 20 -0.93 -4.50 -12.92
C VAL A 20 -2.01 -5.54 -13.08
N GLU A 21 -1.66 -6.81 -13.04
CA GLU A 21 -2.63 -7.88 -13.12
C GLU A 21 -3.30 -8.10 -11.77
N PRO A 22 -4.62 -8.40 -11.77
CA PRO A 22 -5.30 -8.70 -10.51
C PRO A 22 -4.65 -9.85 -9.78
N GLY A 23 -4.58 -9.74 -8.47
CA GLY A 23 -3.98 -10.77 -7.64
C GLY A 23 -2.52 -10.60 -7.38
N THR A 24 -1.88 -9.62 -8.03
CA THR A 24 -0.47 -9.34 -7.80
C THR A 24 -0.30 -8.68 -6.44
N ILE A 25 0.78 -9.02 -5.73
CA ILE A 25 1.13 -8.38 -4.48
C ILE A 25 2.45 -7.67 -4.70
N HIS A 26 2.42 -6.36 -4.46
CA HIS A 26 3.61 -5.54 -4.68
C HIS A 26 4.58 -5.70 -3.52
N GLN A 27 5.86 -5.77 -3.84
CA GLN A 27 6.93 -5.81 -2.85
C GLN A 27 7.64 -4.47 -2.89
N HIS A 28 7.19 -3.55 -2.07
CA HIS A 28 7.84 -2.26 -1.96
C HIS A 28 9.27 -2.47 -1.45
N SER A 29 10.23 -1.78 -2.04
CA SER A 29 11.62 -1.99 -1.68
C SER A 29 11.92 -1.61 -0.23
N GLU A 30 11.10 -0.74 0.35
CA GLU A 30 11.29 -0.34 1.73
C GLU A 30 10.41 -1.13 2.70
N ARG A 31 9.80 -2.19 2.22
CA ARG A 31 8.99 -3.04 3.08
C ARG A 31 9.81 -3.56 4.24
N CYS A 32 9.30 -3.35 5.46
CA CYS A 32 9.97 -3.81 6.66
C CYS A 32 9.98 -5.35 6.67
N PRO A 33 11.13 -5.99 6.85
CA PRO A 33 11.19 -7.45 6.80
C PRO A 33 10.48 -8.14 7.94
N LEU A 34 10.10 -7.42 8.98
CA LEU A 34 9.36 -8.02 10.09
C LEU A 34 7.91 -8.31 9.74
N ASN A 35 7.36 -7.69 8.69
CA ASN A 35 6.00 -7.95 8.28
C ASN A 35 5.82 -9.38 7.79
N VAL A 36 4.71 -10.02 8.18
CA VAL A 36 4.38 -11.31 7.59
C VAL A 36 4.07 -11.10 6.11
N PRO A 37 4.27 -12.13 5.28
CA PRO A 37 3.99 -11.99 3.84
C PRO A 37 2.52 -11.65 3.60
N GLY A 38 2.27 -10.83 2.59
CA GLY A 38 0.93 -10.46 2.22
C GLY A 38 0.84 -9.01 1.78
N PRO A 39 -0.36 -8.58 1.39
CA PRO A 39 -0.51 -7.25 0.80
C PRO A 39 -0.46 -6.09 1.79
N PHE A 40 -0.78 -6.32 3.07
CA PHE A 40 -0.68 -5.26 4.06
C PHE A 40 0.70 -5.28 4.69
N TYR A 41 1.33 -4.11 4.79
CA TYR A 41 2.69 -4.06 5.32
C TYR A 41 3.03 -2.66 5.80
N THR A 42 4.16 -2.56 6.48
CA THR A 42 4.72 -1.27 6.91
C THR A 42 6.11 -1.13 6.30
N THR A 43 6.60 0.11 6.22
CA THR A 43 7.94 0.37 5.71
C THR A 43 8.98 0.50 6.83
N GLY A 44 8.52 0.50 8.08
CA GLY A 44 9.44 0.56 9.21
C GLY A 44 9.85 1.97 9.60
N GLN A 45 9.14 2.98 9.11
CA GLN A 45 9.48 4.37 9.40
C GLN A 45 8.48 5.02 10.33
N CYS A 46 7.71 4.23 11.04
CA CYS A 46 6.69 4.73 11.93
C CYS A 46 7.31 5.47 13.12
N LEU A 47 6.61 6.49 13.60
CA LEU A 47 7.08 7.28 14.73
C LEU A 47 6.70 6.68 16.08
N ALA A 48 6.19 5.45 16.08
CA ALA A 48 5.82 4.73 17.31
C ALA A 48 4.75 5.47 18.11
N CYS A 49 3.78 6.04 17.42
CA CYS A 49 2.70 6.77 18.10
C CYS A 49 1.61 5.84 18.64
N GLU A 50 1.67 4.55 18.29
CA GLU A 50 0.75 3.53 18.77
C GLU A 50 -0.67 3.65 18.23
N ALA A 51 -0.96 4.65 17.38
CA ALA A 51 -2.29 4.79 16.84
C ALA A 51 -2.70 3.60 15.96
N PRO A 52 -1.83 3.11 15.05
CA PRO A 52 -2.20 1.93 14.27
C PRO A 52 -2.41 0.70 15.14
N GLU A 53 -1.56 0.50 16.15
CA GLU A 53 -1.70 -0.66 17.03
C GLU A 53 -2.99 -0.59 17.84
N PHE A 54 -3.44 0.60 18.14
CA PHE A 54 -4.70 0.76 18.85
C PHE A 54 -5.89 0.34 17.97
N GLU A 55 -5.81 0.66 16.68
CA GLU A 55 -6.90 0.32 15.76
C GLU A 55 -6.93 -1.16 15.41
N ALA A 56 -5.77 -1.81 15.34
CA ALA A 56 -5.70 -3.20 14.91
C ALA A 56 -4.73 -3.98 15.79
N PRO A 57 -5.06 -4.14 17.09
CA PRO A 57 -4.11 -4.79 17.99
C PRO A 57 -3.87 -6.26 17.70
N ASP A 58 -4.79 -6.91 17.00
CA ASP A 58 -4.61 -8.33 16.65
C ASP A 58 -3.85 -8.50 15.34
N LEU A 59 -3.63 -7.45 14.60
CA LEU A 59 -2.93 -7.53 13.31
C LEU A 59 -1.52 -6.98 13.38
N LEU A 60 -1.25 -6.10 14.34
CA LEU A 60 0.04 -5.44 14.46
C LEU A 60 0.71 -5.84 15.76
N ALA A 61 2.03 -5.97 15.72
CA ALA A 61 2.79 -6.32 16.92
C ALA A 61 2.70 -5.18 17.92
N PRO A 62 2.52 -5.49 19.22
CA PRO A 62 2.49 -4.43 20.23
C PRO A 62 3.84 -3.75 20.33
N LEU A 63 3.81 -2.45 20.55
CA LEU A 63 5.03 -1.68 20.76
C LEU A 63 5.41 -1.74 22.23
N ASN A 64 6.68 -2.10 22.49
CA ASN A 64 7.18 -2.20 23.85
C ASN A 64 8.70 -2.13 23.81
N ASP A 65 9.34 -2.44 24.93
CA ASP A 65 10.80 -2.37 25.02
C ASP A 65 11.49 -3.31 24.03
N GLU A 66 10.82 -4.39 23.66
CA GLU A 66 11.41 -5.38 22.75
C GLU A 66 11.03 -5.14 21.30
N ASN A 67 10.00 -4.37 21.03
CA ASN A 67 9.56 -4.09 19.68
C ASN A 67 9.18 -2.62 19.54
N ILE A 68 10.00 -1.89 18.83
CA ILE A 68 9.77 -0.47 18.61
C ILE A 68 9.37 -0.16 17.18
N ILE A 69 9.14 -1.19 16.36
CA ILE A 69 8.83 -1.02 14.94
C ILE A 69 7.45 -1.57 14.67
N THR A 70 6.56 -0.72 14.16
CA THR A 70 5.22 -1.14 13.77
C THR A 70 5.34 -2.11 12.59
N HIS A 71 4.76 -3.29 12.73
CA HIS A 71 4.74 -4.25 11.63
C HIS A 71 3.57 -5.20 11.80
N PHE A 72 3.13 -5.78 10.69
CA PHE A 72 2.01 -6.72 10.68
C PHE A 72 2.49 -8.10 11.10
N ILE A 73 1.78 -8.68 12.05
CA ILE A 73 2.04 -10.06 12.49
C ILE A 73 0.99 -11.00 11.93
N LYS A 74 -0.06 -10.47 11.30
CA LYS A 74 -1.11 -11.27 10.70
C LYS A 74 -1.74 -10.45 9.59
N GLN A 75 -1.98 -11.08 8.45
CA GLN A 75 -2.72 -10.42 7.38
C GLN A 75 -4.21 -10.50 7.68
N PRO A 76 -4.96 -9.43 7.45
CA PRO A 76 -6.40 -9.46 7.69
C PRO A 76 -7.08 -10.41 6.72
N GLU A 77 -8.04 -11.19 7.22
CA GLU A 77 -8.75 -12.17 6.42
C GLU A 77 -10.26 -11.94 6.44
N THR A 78 -10.79 -11.48 7.56
CA THR A 78 -12.23 -11.23 7.64
C THR A 78 -12.53 -9.79 7.30
N ALA A 79 -13.81 -9.52 7.01
CA ALA A 79 -14.22 -8.16 6.70
C ALA A 79 -13.90 -7.20 7.84
N GLU A 80 -14.08 -7.66 9.10
CA GLU A 80 -13.76 -6.83 10.24
C GLU A 80 -12.27 -6.57 10.35
N GLU A 81 -11.45 -7.58 10.12
CA GLU A 81 -10.01 -7.42 10.17
C GLU A 81 -9.54 -6.48 9.09
N ILE A 82 -10.10 -6.59 7.88
CA ILE A 82 -9.74 -5.71 6.80
C ILE A 82 -10.10 -4.28 7.13
N GLU A 83 -11.28 -4.07 7.74
CA GLU A 83 -11.68 -2.72 8.13
C GLU A 83 -10.73 -2.15 9.17
N ARG A 84 -10.32 -2.95 10.16
CA ARG A 84 -9.38 -2.47 11.16
C ARG A 84 -8.01 -2.16 10.56
N ALA A 85 -7.57 -2.99 9.60
CA ALA A 85 -6.31 -2.70 8.91
C ALA A 85 -6.40 -1.39 8.13
N CYS A 86 -7.53 -1.14 7.49
CA CYS A 86 -7.71 0.13 6.78
C CYS A 86 -7.70 1.31 7.72
N ARG A 87 -8.31 1.17 8.90
CA ARG A 87 -8.25 2.25 9.87
C ARG A 87 -6.84 2.48 10.37
N ALA A 88 -6.09 1.40 10.57
CA ALA A 88 -4.71 1.53 10.99
C ALA A 88 -3.90 2.31 9.96
N ILE A 89 -4.15 2.03 8.68
CA ILE A 89 -3.49 2.77 7.62
C ILE A 89 -3.86 4.25 7.68
N GLU A 90 -5.14 4.53 7.91
CA GLU A 90 -5.62 5.91 7.88
C GLU A 90 -5.11 6.75 9.04
N VAL A 91 -4.89 6.14 10.21
CA VAL A 91 -4.41 6.92 11.36
C VAL A 91 -2.91 7.07 11.37
N CYS A 92 -2.19 6.44 10.47
CA CYS A 92 -0.74 6.57 10.41
C CYS A 92 -0.39 7.94 9.83
N CYS A 93 0.30 8.76 10.61
CA CYS A 93 0.56 10.13 10.19
C CYS A 93 1.72 10.26 9.22
N VAL A 94 2.50 9.20 9.02
CA VAL A 94 3.65 9.26 8.13
C VAL A 94 3.52 8.28 6.97
N ASN A 95 2.32 7.76 6.73
CA ASN A 95 2.05 6.83 5.63
C ASN A 95 2.97 5.61 5.65
N ASP A 96 3.27 5.14 6.85
CA ASP A 96 4.13 3.98 7.01
C ASP A 96 3.39 2.68 6.69
N LEU A 97 2.09 2.63 6.93
CA LEU A 97 1.27 1.47 6.66
C LEU A 97 0.70 1.57 5.24
N ARG A 98 0.83 0.49 4.49
CA ARG A 98 0.44 0.52 3.08
C ARG A 98 -0.28 -0.77 2.68
N TYR A 99 -1.00 -0.68 1.59
CA TYR A 99 -1.68 -1.81 0.98
C TYR A 99 -1.10 -2.04 -0.41
N GLY A 100 -0.51 -3.22 -0.65
CA GLY A 100 0.11 -3.54 -1.92
C GLY A 100 -0.66 -4.54 -2.74
N GLY A 101 -1.94 -4.77 -2.43
CA GLY A 101 -2.75 -5.72 -3.16
C GLY A 101 -3.60 -5.06 -4.23
N THR A 102 -4.47 -5.87 -4.85
CA THR A 102 -5.28 -5.42 -5.98
C THR A 102 -6.78 -5.59 -5.74
N ASP A 103 -7.21 -5.86 -4.52
CA ASP A 103 -8.62 -6.03 -4.22
C ASP A 103 -9.34 -4.70 -4.36
N ARG A 104 -10.28 -4.63 -5.30
CA ARG A 104 -10.93 -3.38 -5.62
C ARG A 104 -11.70 -2.80 -4.43
N ALA A 105 -12.36 -3.67 -3.66
CA ALA A 105 -13.13 -3.20 -2.52
C ALA A 105 -12.20 -2.52 -1.49
N ILE A 106 -11.02 -3.08 -1.28
CA ILE A 106 -10.07 -2.50 -0.35
C ILE A 106 -9.51 -1.20 -0.91
N LEU A 107 -9.20 -1.15 -2.19
CA LEU A 107 -8.73 0.07 -2.81
C LEU A 107 -9.76 1.19 -2.69
N GLU A 108 -11.03 0.85 -2.91
CA GLU A 108 -12.09 1.85 -2.78
C GLU A 108 -12.25 2.28 -1.32
N ARG A 109 -12.15 1.34 -0.39
CA ARG A 109 -12.23 1.67 1.03
C ARG A 109 -11.14 2.63 1.44
N LEU A 110 -9.96 2.50 0.88
CA LEU A 110 -8.82 3.37 1.17
C LEU A 110 -8.82 4.63 0.32
N GLY A 111 -9.85 4.84 -0.50
CA GLY A 111 -9.98 6.06 -1.29
C GLY A 111 -9.17 6.06 -2.56
N ASN A 112 -8.67 4.91 -2.98
CA ASN A 112 -7.86 4.80 -4.18
C ASN A 112 -6.69 5.78 -4.13
N ASP A 113 -6.06 5.86 -2.96
CA ASP A 113 -5.11 6.90 -2.61
C ASP A 113 -3.69 6.39 -2.83
N GLU A 114 -2.92 7.11 -3.64
CA GLU A 114 -1.54 6.73 -3.91
C GLU A 114 -0.66 6.81 -2.66
N GLY A 115 -1.07 7.58 -1.67
CA GLY A 115 -0.30 7.69 -0.44
C GLY A 115 -0.33 6.44 0.39
N THR A 116 -1.34 5.59 0.21
CA THR A 116 -1.47 4.37 1.01
C THR A 116 -1.56 3.12 0.16
N CYS A 117 -1.81 3.23 -1.13
CA CYS A 117 -1.98 2.07 -2.00
C CYS A 117 -0.89 2.06 -3.06
N ASP A 118 -0.23 0.92 -3.21
CA ASP A 118 0.79 0.77 -4.23
C ASP A 118 0.18 0.59 -5.61
N VAL A 119 -1.04 0.08 -5.67
CA VAL A 119 -1.79 -0.12 -6.89
C VAL A 119 -3.07 0.69 -6.77
N VAL A 120 -3.44 1.40 -7.82
CA VAL A 120 -4.67 2.19 -7.82
C VAL A 120 -5.39 1.96 -9.13
N PHE A 121 -6.68 2.34 -9.17
CA PHE A 121 -7.46 2.28 -10.40
C PHE A 121 -7.33 3.58 -11.15
N ARG A 122 -7.06 3.47 -12.46
CA ARG A 122 -7.05 4.60 -13.37
C ARG A 122 -7.77 4.18 -14.63
N ASN A 123 -8.90 4.82 -14.93
CA ASN A 123 -9.67 4.49 -16.12
C ASN A 123 -10.06 3.02 -16.16
N GLY A 124 -10.44 2.48 -14.99
CA GLY A 124 -10.88 1.11 -14.90
C GLY A 124 -9.77 0.07 -14.91
N ARG A 125 -8.52 0.51 -14.85
CA ARG A 125 -7.38 -0.40 -14.88
C ARG A 125 -6.58 -0.28 -13.60
N LEU A 126 -5.96 -1.40 -13.23
CA LEU A 126 -5.06 -1.42 -12.09
C LEU A 126 -3.67 -0.99 -12.56
N VAL A 127 -3.12 0.05 -11.95
CA VAL A 127 -1.81 0.55 -12.32
C VAL A 127 -0.99 0.80 -11.07
N TRP A 128 0.33 0.76 -11.23
CA TRP A 128 1.22 1.11 -10.13
C TRP A 128 1.10 2.60 -9.84
N SER A 129 0.96 2.94 -8.57
CA SER A 129 0.95 4.34 -8.19
C SER A 129 2.36 4.90 -8.23
N LYS A 130 2.47 6.23 -8.28
CA LYS A 130 3.78 6.85 -8.32
C LYS A 130 4.58 6.59 -7.06
N SER A 131 3.90 6.54 -5.93
CA SER A 131 4.61 6.32 -4.67
C SER A 131 5.18 4.93 -4.58
N ALA A 132 4.58 3.97 -5.28
CA ALA A 132 5.04 2.59 -5.20
C ALA A 132 6.32 2.36 -5.97
N GLY A 133 6.57 3.16 -7.00
CA GLY A 133 7.70 2.89 -7.86
C GLY A 133 8.89 3.78 -7.65
N LYS A 134 8.94 4.48 -6.55
CA LYS A 134 9.95 5.50 -6.43
C LYS A 134 11.26 5.05 -5.84
N THR A 135 11.47 3.82 -5.79
CA THR A 135 12.69 3.31 -5.21
C THR A 135 13.88 3.39 -6.13
N GLU A 136 13.66 3.66 -7.36
CA GLU A 136 14.78 3.73 -8.26
C GLU A 136 15.64 4.94 -8.08
#